data_59edef85f4af255d39af393c687de2bb
#
_entry.id   59edef85f4af255d39af393c687de2bb
#
_cell.length_a   1.000
_cell.length_b   1.000
_cell.length_c   1.000
_cell.angle_alpha   90.00
_cell.angle_beta   90.00
_cell.angle_gamma   90.00
#
_symmetry.space_group_name_H-M   'P 1'
#
loop_
_entity.id
_entity.type
_entity.pdbx_description
1 polymer ?
#
loop_
_entity_poly.entity_id
_entity_poly.type
_entity_poly.pdbx_seq_one_letter_code
_entity_poly.pdbx_strand_id
1 'polypeptide(L)'
;AHMATEAIWGYGYGAQPGISVFSYNRISSGDFRKKSFVGADRSFDAIAPYTTLTEEEFATIAPYASFKFHAANGEKRNYSTGNVTSIPMMRVEEMYLIEAEATAHYDATTGKSLLQSFMANRDPAYTVPAANDLIDEIIFQKRIEFWGEGVIFYDLKRLNIGMHNGDTGTNAPPMAQLSTDGRAPWWNCVFPLNAVQQNKALAGKNNPNPTQTVKSVK
;
A
#
# COMPACT_ATOMS: atom_id res chain seq x y z
N ALA A 1 -9.81 -0.51 10.52
CA ALA A 1 -10.19 -1.73 9.82
C ALA A 1 -9.40 -2.89 10.38
N HIS A 2 -10.09 -3.88 10.87
CA HIS A 2 -9.45 -5.10 11.30
C HIS A 2 -9.64 -6.13 10.23
N MET A 3 -8.63 -6.85 9.98
CA MET A 3 -8.68 -7.88 8.97
C MET A 3 -7.98 -9.13 9.47
N ALA A 4 -8.34 -10.24 8.91
CA ALA A 4 -7.58 -11.49 9.08
C ALA A 4 -6.09 -11.34 8.76
N THR A 5 -5.71 -10.22 8.17
CA THR A 5 -4.32 -9.84 7.93
C THR A 5 -3.45 -9.88 9.17
N GLU A 6 -3.98 -9.65 10.35
CA GLU A 6 -3.22 -9.85 11.58
C GLU A 6 -2.73 -11.29 11.70
N ALA A 7 -3.60 -12.23 11.43
CA ALA A 7 -3.22 -13.64 11.42
C ALA A 7 -2.35 -14.01 10.23
N ILE A 8 -2.58 -13.38 9.08
CA ILE A 8 -1.85 -13.67 7.84
C ILE A 8 -0.48 -12.99 7.86
N TRP A 9 -0.41 -11.75 8.31
CA TRP A 9 0.76 -10.90 8.14
C TRP A 9 1.65 -10.84 9.37
N GLY A 10 1.06 -10.86 10.55
CA GLY A 10 1.81 -10.61 11.77
C GLY A 10 2.23 -11.89 12.44
N TYR A 11 1.27 -12.61 12.92
CA TYR A 11 1.51 -13.59 13.92
C TYR A 11 1.64 -15.01 13.36
N GLY A 12 2.73 -15.66 13.66
CA GLY A 12 3.01 -17.02 13.22
C GLY A 12 3.63 -17.17 11.83
N TYR A 13 3.64 -16.13 11.02
CA TYR A 13 4.26 -16.14 9.69
C TYR A 13 5.54 -15.30 9.59
N GLY A 14 5.99 -14.77 10.70
CA GLY A 14 7.34 -14.23 10.88
C GLY A 14 7.64 -12.87 10.25
N ALA A 15 6.72 -12.28 9.49
CA ALA A 15 6.98 -10.97 8.91
C ALA A 15 5.69 -10.16 8.78
N GLN A 16 5.62 -9.05 9.48
CA GLN A 16 4.58 -8.05 9.23
C GLN A 16 4.91 -7.29 7.93
N PRO A 17 3.91 -7.05 7.06
CA PRO A 17 4.14 -6.24 5.88
C PRO A 17 4.47 -4.82 6.31
N GLY A 18 5.52 -4.28 5.72
CA GLY A 18 5.97 -2.93 5.97
C GLY A 18 5.66 -1.98 4.82
N ILE A 19 5.57 -0.70 5.14
CA ILE A 19 5.55 0.35 4.13
C ILE A 19 6.96 0.57 3.59
N SER A 20 7.07 0.94 2.31
CA SER A 20 8.35 1.39 1.75
C SER A 20 8.88 2.60 2.53
N VAL A 21 10.18 2.60 2.83
CA VAL A 21 10.86 3.72 3.49
C VAL A 21 10.64 5.04 2.74
N PHE A 22 10.60 5.02 1.42
CA PHE A 22 10.36 6.21 0.60
C PHE A 22 8.96 6.77 0.83
N SER A 23 7.95 5.88 0.87
CA SER A 23 6.58 6.30 1.15
C SER A 23 6.42 6.78 2.59
N TYR A 24 7.02 6.09 3.56
CA TYR A 24 6.97 6.49 4.95
C TYR A 24 7.58 7.88 5.19
N ASN A 25 8.73 8.16 4.59
CA ASN A 25 9.42 9.43 4.74
C ASN A 25 8.67 10.59 4.06
N ARG A 26 7.89 10.31 3.02
CA ARG A 26 7.05 11.31 2.34
C ARG A 26 5.79 11.67 3.14
N ILE A 27 5.31 10.80 4.04
CA ILE A 27 4.17 11.12 4.90
C ILE A 27 4.58 12.22 5.88
N SER A 28 3.78 13.31 5.94
CA SER A 28 3.97 14.40 6.90
C SER A 28 3.98 13.89 8.33
N SER A 29 4.74 14.55 9.20
CA SER A 29 4.73 14.23 10.64
C SER A 29 3.41 14.57 11.33
N GLY A 30 2.62 15.49 10.76
CA GLY A 30 1.28 15.86 11.23
C GLY A 30 0.18 14.88 10.81
N ASP A 31 0.46 14.03 9.82
CA ASP A 31 -0.51 13.06 9.31
C ASP A 31 -0.67 11.88 10.29
N PHE A 32 -1.87 11.73 10.87
CA PHE A 32 -2.12 10.67 11.86
C PHE A 32 -1.91 9.27 11.28
N ARG A 33 -2.08 9.07 9.96
CA ARG A 33 -1.88 7.77 9.31
C ARG A 33 -0.44 7.27 9.41
N LYS A 34 0.52 8.18 9.59
CA LYS A 34 1.93 7.83 9.84
C LYS A 34 2.09 6.97 11.09
N LYS A 35 1.25 7.20 12.10
CA LYS A 35 1.22 6.42 13.35
C LYS A 35 0.75 4.98 13.18
N SER A 36 0.21 4.63 12.01
CA SER A 36 -0.11 3.24 11.68
C SER A 36 1.11 2.41 11.31
N PHE A 37 2.29 3.00 11.27
CA PHE A 37 3.54 2.34 10.90
C PHE A 37 4.58 2.55 11.99
N VAL A 38 5.40 1.53 12.21
CA VAL A 38 6.57 1.64 13.10
C VAL A 38 7.57 2.61 12.49
N GLY A 39 8.01 3.60 13.26
CA GLY A 39 9.07 4.51 12.82
C GLY A 39 10.42 3.83 12.69
N ALA A 40 11.37 4.53 12.06
CA ALA A 40 12.75 4.07 11.97
C ALA A 40 13.42 3.94 13.35
N ASP A 41 13.02 4.81 14.28
CA ASP A 41 13.45 4.86 15.68
C ASP A 41 12.83 3.76 16.56
N ARG A 42 11.81 3.06 16.03
CA ARG A 42 11.11 1.99 16.74
C ARG A 42 10.57 2.43 18.11
N SER A 43 10.05 3.67 18.19
CA SER A 43 9.44 4.16 19.42
C SER A 43 8.18 3.36 19.77
N PHE A 44 8.20 2.67 20.91
CA PHE A 44 7.05 1.91 21.40
C PHE A 44 5.91 2.84 21.81
N ASP A 45 6.22 3.97 22.42
CA ASP A 45 5.23 4.92 22.92
C ASP A 45 4.25 5.40 21.84
N ALA A 46 4.72 5.48 20.59
CA ALA A 46 3.91 5.92 19.47
C ALA A 46 2.79 4.93 19.11
N ILE A 47 2.97 3.64 19.39
CA ILE A 47 2.03 2.58 19.04
C ILE A 47 1.42 1.85 20.25
N ALA A 48 1.97 2.03 21.43
CA ALA A 48 1.50 1.40 22.67
C ALA A 48 -0.03 1.48 22.85
N PRO A 49 -0.71 2.61 22.51
CA PRO A 49 -2.16 2.70 22.63
C PRO A 49 -2.93 1.78 21.66
N TYR A 50 -2.27 1.22 20.65
CA TYR A 50 -2.91 0.48 19.55
C TYR A 50 -2.54 -1.00 19.53
N THR A 51 -1.80 -1.49 20.52
CA THR A 51 -1.34 -2.87 20.58
C THR A 51 -1.37 -3.43 21.98
N THR A 52 -1.50 -4.75 22.11
CA THR A 52 -1.35 -5.48 23.37
C THR A 52 0.05 -6.08 23.54
N LEU A 53 0.97 -5.80 22.60
CA LEU A 53 2.36 -6.21 22.72
C LEU A 53 3.04 -5.48 23.87
N THR A 54 3.93 -6.18 24.56
CA THR A 54 4.87 -5.54 25.48
C THR A 54 5.97 -4.82 24.71
N GLU A 55 6.70 -3.93 25.34
CA GLU A 55 7.82 -3.25 24.74
C GLU A 55 8.91 -4.23 24.25
N GLU A 56 9.15 -5.30 25.02
CA GLU A 56 10.10 -6.36 24.67
C GLU A 56 9.67 -7.11 23.40
N GLU A 57 8.38 -7.48 23.31
CA GLU A 57 7.83 -8.13 22.12
C GLU A 57 7.88 -7.17 20.91
N PHE A 58 7.57 -5.91 21.11
CA PHE A 58 7.64 -4.88 20.07
C PHE A 58 9.07 -4.69 19.56
N ALA A 59 10.07 -4.84 20.41
CA ALA A 59 11.48 -4.73 20.01
C ALA A 59 11.88 -5.74 18.93
N THR A 60 11.10 -6.82 18.72
CA THR A 60 11.33 -7.80 17.67
C THR A 60 10.71 -7.40 16.32
N ILE A 61 9.82 -6.39 16.30
CA ILE A 61 9.11 -5.97 15.10
C ILE A 61 10.02 -5.12 14.21
N ALA A 62 9.97 -5.37 12.91
CA ALA A 62 10.78 -4.64 11.96
C ALA A 62 10.38 -3.16 11.86
N PRO A 63 11.33 -2.24 11.62
CA PRO A 63 10.99 -0.88 11.25
C PRO A 63 10.04 -0.85 10.03
N TYR A 64 9.18 0.15 10.00
CA TYR A 64 8.18 0.37 8.95
C TYR A 64 7.06 -0.67 8.89
N ALA A 65 7.01 -1.65 9.80
CA ALA A 65 5.89 -2.58 9.89
C ALA A 65 4.57 -1.83 10.13
N SER A 66 3.46 -2.38 9.59
CA SER A 66 2.15 -1.76 9.70
C SER A 66 1.34 -2.30 10.87
N PHE A 67 0.67 -1.39 11.56
CA PHE A 67 -0.37 -1.67 12.55
C PHE A 67 -1.78 -1.25 12.10
N LYS A 68 -1.94 -0.90 10.83
CA LYS A 68 -3.23 -0.48 10.28
C LYS A 68 -4.30 -1.55 10.45
N PHE A 69 -3.94 -2.81 10.24
CA PHE A 69 -4.82 -3.93 10.39
C PHE A 69 -4.51 -4.64 11.71
N HIS A 70 -5.40 -4.53 12.66
CA HIS A 70 -5.25 -5.15 13.96
C HIS A 70 -6.62 -5.59 14.51
N ALA A 71 -6.62 -6.56 15.41
CA ALA A 71 -7.83 -6.96 16.10
C ALA A 71 -8.41 -5.80 16.93
N ALA A 72 -9.74 -5.76 17.08
CA ALA A 72 -10.42 -4.66 17.77
C ALA A 72 -9.96 -4.46 19.22
N ASN A 73 -9.55 -5.53 19.89
CA ASN A 73 -9.01 -5.51 21.24
C ASN A 73 -7.48 -5.32 21.30
N GLY A 74 -6.83 -5.10 20.17
CA GLY A 74 -5.37 -4.95 20.08
C GLY A 74 -4.58 -6.27 20.17
N GLU A 75 -5.24 -7.42 20.31
CA GLU A 75 -4.56 -8.72 20.45
C GLU A 75 -3.80 -9.09 19.17
N LYS A 76 -2.50 -9.26 19.30
CA LYS A 76 -1.58 -9.59 18.20
C LYS A 76 -1.09 -11.04 18.22
N ARG A 77 -1.35 -11.78 19.31
CA ARG A 77 -0.79 -13.10 19.55
C ARG A 77 -1.79 -14.23 19.29
N ASN A 78 -3.05 -13.90 19.11
CA ASN A 78 -4.10 -14.88 18.87
C ASN A 78 -4.62 -14.76 17.44
N TYR A 79 -4.16 -15.65 16.58
CA TYR A 79 -4.54 -15.63 15.18
C TYR A 79 -6.05 -15.91 14.97
N SER A 80 -6.69 -16.62 15.88
CA SER A 80 -8.14 -16.86 15.82
C SER A 80 -8.94 -15.57 15.97
N THR A 81 -8.44 -14.60 16.74
CA THR A 81 -9.07 -13.29 16.88
C THR A 81 -8.98 -12.50 15.58
N GLY A 82 -7.85 -12.58 14.87
CA GLY A 82 -7.67 -11.91 13.58
C GLY A 82 -8.54 -12.48 12.45
N ASN A 83 -8.92 -13.75 12.55
CA ASN A 83 -9.74 -14.40 11.53
C ASN A 83 -11.24 -14.03 11.58
N VAL A 84 -11.70 -13.43 12.67
CA VAL A 84 -13.11 -13.07 12.88
C VAL A 84 -13.30 -11.58 12.61
N THR A 85 -13.02 -11.14 11.38
CA THR A 85 -13.09 -9.72 11.03
C THR A 85 -13.70 -9.51 9.65
N SER A 86 -14.34 -8.35 9.49
CA SER A 86 -14.88 -7.94 8.19
C SER A 86 -13.74 -7.36 7.33
N ILE A 87 -13.74 -7.72 6.07
CA ILE A 87 -12.82 -7.17 5.08
C ILE A 87 -13.52 -5.98 4.41
N PRO A 88 -12.98 -4.75 4.51
CA PRO A 88 -13.55 -3.61 3.79
C PRO A 88 -13.32 -3.79 2.29
N MET A 89 -14.40 -3.89 1.53
CA MET A 89 -14.35 -4.02 0.08
C MET A 89 -14.31 -2.68 -0.62
N MET A 90 -15.04 -1.70 -0.06
CA MET A 90 -15.16 -0.35 -0.60
C MET A 90 -15.34 0.63 0.56
N ARG A 91 -14.75 1.81 0.44
CA ARG A 91 -14.87 2.90 1.42
C ARG A 91 -15.18 4.22 0.72
N VAL A 92 -15.94 5.07 1.38
CA VAL A 92 -16.33 6.38 0.82
C VAL A 92 -15.12 7.28 0.52
N GLU A 93 -14.03 7.10 1.24
CA GLU A 93 -12.76 7.82 1.02
C GLU A 93 -12.21 7.59 -0.39
N GLU A 94 -12.50 6.43 -0.98
CA GLU A 94 -12.11 6.16 -2.36
C GLU A 94 -12.85 7.09 -3.33
N MET A 95 -14.13 7.34 -3.07
CA MET A 95 -14.93 8.25 -3.91
C MET A 95 -14.42 9.68 -3.86
N TYR A 96 -14.07 10.17 -2.67
CA TYR A 96 -13.49 11.51 -2.55
C TYR A 96 -12.15 11.67 -3.29
N LEU A 97 -11.30 10.65 -3.23
CA LEU A 97 -10.02 10.70 -3.93
C LEU A 97 -10.15 10.45 -5.44
N ILE A 98 -11.15 9.68 -5.88
CA ILE A 98 -11.51 9.58 -7.30
C ILE A 98 -12.04 10.92 -7.81
N GLU A 99 -12.92 11.59 -7.05
CA GLU A 99 -13.44 12.91 -7.40
C GLU A 99 -12.30 13.93 -7.53
N ALA A 100 -11.40 13.97 -6.56
CA ALA A 100 -10.25 14.88 -6.60
C ALA A 100 -9.36 14.62 -7.82
N GLU A 101 -9.07 13.37 -8.14
CA GLU A 101 -8.27 12.99 -9.30
C GLU A 101 -8.98 13.33 -10.61
N ALA A 102 -10.23 12.91 -10.77
CA ALA A 102 -10.99 13.17 -11.98
C ALA A 102 -11.13 14.68 -12.24
N THR A 103 -11.38 15.46 -11.20
CA THR A 103 -11.45 16.93 -11.29
C THR A 103 -10.11 17.52 -11.67
N ALA A 104 -9.01 17.05 -11.07
CA ALA A 104 -7.66 17.57 -11.35
C ALA A 104 -7.24 17.45 -12.83
N HIS A 105 -7.80 16.50 -13.57
CA HIS A 105 -7.51 16.33 -15.01
C HIS A 105 -8.07 17.44 -15.88
N TYR A 106 -9.08 18.20 -15.46
CA TYR A 106 -9.64 19.30 -16.25
C TYR A 106 -9.67 20.63 -15.49
N ASP A 107 -9.62 20.62 -14.16
CA ASP A 107 -9.51 21.80 -13.30
C ASP A 107 -8.58 21.50 -12.11
N ALA A 108 -7.31 21.76 -12.29
CA ALA A 108 -6.29 21.52 -11.28
C ALA A 108 -6.52 22.34 -9.99
N THR A 109 -7.12 23.52 -10.08
CA THR A 109 -7.40 24.36 -8.90
C THR A 109 -8.47 23.73 -8.02
N THR A 110 -9.56 23.31 -8.61
CA THR A 110 -10.64 22.63 -7.89
C THR A 110 -10.19 21.25 -7.40
N GLY A 111 -9.47 20.47 -8.22
CA GLY A 111 -8.91 19.18 -7.79
C GLY A 111 -7.97 19.31 -6.59
N LYS A 112 -7.11 20.34 -6.57
CA LYS A 112 -6.26 20.67 -5.43
C LYS A 112 -7.08 20.99 -4.18
N SER A 113 -8.16 21.74 -4.31
CA SER A 113 -9.02 22.11 -3.19
C SER A 113 -9.74 20.89 -2.60
N LEU A 114 -10.20 19.97 -3.45
CA LEU A 114 -10.81 18.71 -3.03
C LEU A 114 -9.80 17.84 -2.26
N LEU A 115 -8.57 17.70 -2.76
CA LEU A 115 -7.52 16.97 -2.05
C LEU A 115 -7.21 17.62 -0.69
N GLN A 116 -7.09 18.94 -0.63
CA GLN A 116 -6.84 19.65 0.63
C GLN A 116 -7.96 19.44 1.65
N SER A 117 -9.22 19.48 1.19
CA SER A 117 -10.39 19.22 2.05
C SER A 117 -10.39 17.80 2.60
N PHE A 118 -10.04 16.83 1.77
CA PHE A 118 -9.88 15.44 2.21
C PHE A 118 -8.76 15.31 3.25
N MET A 119 -7.62 15.92 2.97
CA MET A 119 -6.43 15.83 3.82
C MET A 119 -6.57 16.58 5.15
N ALA A 120 -7.41 17.59 5.25
CA ALA A 120 -7.60 18.35 6.47
C ALA A 120 -8.02 17.48 7.69
N ASN A 121 -8.68 16.34 7.42
CA ASN A 121 -9.03 15.35 8.45
C ASN A 121 -7.89 14.36 8.76
N ARG A 122 -6.79 14.38 8.04
CA ARG A 122 -5.62 13.49 8.21
C ARG A 122 -4.43 14.25 8.77
N ASP A 123 -4.21 15.43 8.25
CA ASP A 123 -3.18 16.38 8.67
C ASP A 123 -3.76 17.82 8.57
N PRO A 124 -4.14 18.43 9.66
CA PRO A 124 -4.72 19.79 9.66
C PRO A 124 -3.80 20.87 9.06
N ALA A 125 -2.49 20.61 9.03
CA ALA A 125 -1.49 21.51 8.45
C ALA A 125 -1.13 21.17 7.00
N TYR A 126 -1.80 20.18 6.40
CA TYR A 126 -1.47 19.71 5.07
C TYR A 126 -1.64 20.81 4.01
N THR A 127 -0.62 20.89 3.17
CA THR A 127 -0.68 21.66 1.92
C THR A 127 -0.14 20.81 0.79
N VAL A 128 -0.77 20.88 -0.38
CA VAL A 128 -0.27 20.16 -1.55
C VAL A 128 1.13 20.68 -1.90
N PRO A 129 2.17 19.82 -1.90
CA PRO A 129 3.53 20.24 -2.20
C PRO A 129 3.65 20.86 -3.59
N ALA A 130 4.26 22.04 -3.67
CA ALA A 130 4.39 22.76 -4.93
C ALA A 130 5.30 22.07 -5.97
N ALA A 131 6.20 21.22 -5.49
CA ALA A 131 7.14 20.48 -6.33
C ALA A 131 6.54 19.21 -6.95
N ASN A 132 5.37 18.77 -6.48
CA ASN A 132 4.74 17.54 -6.95
C ASN A 132 3.70 17.84 -8.05
N ASP A 133 3.61 16.95 -9.02
CA ASP A 133 2.44 16.89 -9.87
C ASP A 133 1.20 16.57 -9.02
N LEU A 134 0.08 17.25 -9.29
CA LEU A 134 -1.14 17.09 -8.48
C LEU A 134 -1.69 15.67 -8.58
N ILE A 135 -1.64 15.05 -9.75
CA ILE A 135 -2.10 13.67 -9.92
C ILE A 135 -1.21 12.71 -9.14
N ASP A 136 0.11 12.86 -9.23
CA ASP A 136 1.06 12.06 -8.45
C ASP A 136 0.82 12.21 -6.94
N GLU A 137 0.51 13.42 -6.48
CA GLU A 137 0.20 13.65 -5.07
C GLU A 137 -1.10 12.96 -4.66
N ILE A 138 -2.16 13.05 -5.47
CA ILE A 138 -3.43 12.34 -5.20
C ILE A 138 -3.20 10.83 -5.14
N ILE A 139 -2.44 10.27 -6.09
CA ILE A 139 -2.12 8.83 -6.10
C ILE A 139 -1.27 8.44 -4.90
N PHE A 140 -0.35 9.30 -4.47
CA PHE A 140 0.39 9.07 -3.24
C PHE A 140 -0.54 9.03 -2.03
N GLN A 141 -1.47 9.98 -1.89
CA GLN A 141 -2.44 10.01 -0.80
C GLN A 141 -3.37 8.79 -0.82
N LYS A 142 -3.80 8.33 -2.00
CA LYS A 142 -4.51 7.06 -2.18
C LYS A 142 -3.67 5.87 -1.68
N ARG A 143 -2.39 5.82 -2.02
CA ARG A 143 -1.48 4.74 -1.61
C ARG A 143 -1.37 4.64 -0.09
N ILE A 144 -1.33 5.76 0.61
CA ILE A 144 -1.27 5.77 2.07
C ILE A 144 -2.63 5.43 2.68
N GLU A 145 -3.72 6.02 2.16
CA GLU A 145 -5.07 5.80 2.66
C GLU A 145 -5.50 4.33 2.54
N PHE A 146 -5.24 3.73 1.38
CA PHE A 146 -5.63 2.35 1.05
C PHE A 146 -4.48 1.35 1.15
N TRP A 147 -3.47 1.69 1.93
CA TRP A 147 -2.34 0.77 2.14
C TRP A 147 -2.84 -0.58 2.66
N GLY A 148 -2.45 -1.67 1.99
CA GLY A 148 -2.85 -3.03 2.32
C GLY A 148 -4.28 -3.44 1.90
N GLU A 149 -5.09 -2.54 1.32
CA GLU A 149 -6.47 -2.83 0.90
C GLU A 149 -6.59 -3.29 -0.56
N GLY A 150 -5.49 -3.30 -1.32
CA GLY A 150 -5.47 -3.77 -2.70
C GLY A 150 -5.92 -2.74 -3.76
N VAL A 151 -6.59 -1.67 -3.35
CA VAL A 151 -7.19 -0.66 -4.26
C VAL A 151 -6.14 -0.03 -5.17
N ILE A 152 -4.99 0.34 -4.63
CA ILE A 152 -3.95 1.05 -5.38
C ILE A 152 -3.37 0.24 -6.55
N PHE A 153 -3.47 -1.08 -6.53
CA PHE A 153 -3.01 -1.92 -7.63
C PHE A 153 -3.65 -1.56 -8.98
N TYR A 154 -4.93 -1.22 -8.96
CA TYR A 154 -5.67 -0.82 -10.17
C TYR A 154 -5.20 0.54 -10.67
N ASP A 155 -4.92 1.49 -9.77
CA ASP A 155 -4.36 2.79 -10.12
C ASP A 155 -2.97 2.66 -10.75
N LEU A 156 -2.09 1.87 -10.17
CA LEU A 156 -0.76 1.62 -10.73
C LEU A 156 -0.85 1.00 -12.14
N LYS A 157 -1.81 0.08 -12.35
CA LYS A 157 -2.02 -0.53 -13.68
C LYS A 157 -2.53 0.46 -14.72
N ARG A 158 -3.57 1.25 -14.41
CA ARG A 158 -4.17 2.17 -15.38
C ARG A 158 -3.27 3.36 -15.71
N LEU A 159 -2.48 3.83 -14.74
CA LEU A 159 -1.55 4.95 -14.90
C LEU A 159 -0.17 4.53 -15.40
N ASN A 160 0.04 3.24 -15.65
CA ASN A 160 1.34 2.70 -16.07
C ASN A 160 2.49 3.05 -15.10
N ILE A 161 2.21 3.06 -13.80
CA ILE A 161 3.21 3.37 -12.77
C ILE A 161 4.02 2.11 -12.44
N GLY A 162 5.35 2.25 -12.44
CA GLY A 162 6.27 1.17 -12.15
C GLY A 162 6.42 0.83 -10.65
N MET A 163 7.18 -0.22 -10.40
CA MET A 163 7.63 -0.61 -9.07
C MET A 163 9.03 -0.05 -8.81
N HIS A 164 9.29 0.37 -7.58
CA HIS A 164 10.56 0.95 -7.14
C HIS A 164 11.11 0.26 -5.88
N ASN A 165 10.85 -1.05 -5.75
CA ASN A 165 11.30 -1.81 -4.58
C ASN A 165 12.80 -2.14 -4.60
N GLY A 166 13.45 -2.02 -5.75
CA GLY A 166 14.90 -2.26 -5.91
C GLY A 166 15.75 -1.00 -5.87
N ASP A 167 15.17 0.16 -5.63
CA ASP A 167 15.90 1.43 -5.64
C ASP A 167 16.86 1.52 -4.45
N THR A 168 17.95 2.26 -4.63
CA THR A 168 18.98 2.44 -3.60
C THR A 168 18.38 3.02 -2.32
N GLY A 169 18.65 2.37 -1.19
CA GLY A 169 18.11 2.78 0.12
C GLY A 169 16.76 2.16 0.46
N THR A 170 16.26 1.24 -0.36
CA THR A 170 15.03 0.50 -0.06
C THR A 170 15.13 -0.34 1.22
N ASN A 171 14.01 -0.51 1.91
CA ASN A 171 13.85 -1.47 3.01
C ASN A 171 13.20 -2.80 2.54
N ALA A 172 13.00 -2.98 1.24
CA ALA A 172 12.48 -4.23 0.71
C ALA A 172 13.48 -5.38 0.92
N PRO A 173 13.02 -6.59 1.29
CA PRO A 173 13.91 -7.74 1.40
C PRO A 173 14.52 -8.09 0.03
N PRO A 174 15.74 -8.67 -0.02
CA PRO A 174 16.47 -8.90 -1.28
C PRO A 174 15.66 -9.60 -2.37
N MET A 175 14.82 -10.56 -1.99
CA MET A 175 13.97 -11.30 -2.96
C MET A 175 12.83 -10.45 -3.55
N ALA A 176 12.48 -9.31 -2.93
CA ALA A 176 11.44 -8.40 -3.39
C ALA A 176 12.01 -7.10 -3.99
N GLN A 177 13.34 -6.97 -4.07
CA GLN A 177 14.02 -5.81 -4.66
C GLN A 177 13.93 -5.87 -6.18
N LEU A 178 12.84 -5.33 -6.70
CA LEU A 178 12.54 -5.30 -8.11
C LEU A 178 12.01 -3.92 -8.49
N SER A 179 12.58 -3.32 -9.52
CA SER A 179 12.11 -2.06 -10.10
C SER A 179 11.72 -2.26 -11.56
N THR A 180 10.68 -1.59 -12.00
CA THR A 180 10.20 -1.63 -13.38
C THR A 180 9.94 -0.22 -13.89
N ASP A 181 10.22 0.01 -15.16
CA ASP A 181 9.81 1.20 -15.87
C ASP A 181 8.37 1.00 -16.38
N GLY A 182 7.41 1.60 -15.68
CA GLY A 182 5.99 1.39 -15.92
C GLY A 182 5.45 0.06 -15.40
N ARG A 183 4.25 -0.26 -15.84
CA ARG A 183 3.47 -1.41 -15.40
C ARG A 183 4.21 -2.73 -15.60
N ALA A 184 4.36 -3.49 -14.51
CA ALA A 184 5.01 -4.79 -14.58
C ALA A 184 4.25 -5.77 -15.48
N PRO A 185 4.94 -6.51 -16.38
CA PRO A 185 4.28 -7.43 -17.33
C PRO A 185 3.46 -8.53 -16.63
N TRP A 186 3.91 -8.98 -15.46
CA TRP A 186 3.22 -10.02 -14.68
C TRP A 186 1.98 -9.54 -13.91
N TRP A 187 1.64 -8.27 -13.98
CA TRP A 187 0.38 -7.78 -13.39
C TRP A 187 -0.85 -8.18 -14.19
N ASN A 188 -0.68 -8.75 -15.37
CA ASN A 188 -1.75 -9.42 -16.10
C ASN A 188 -1.57 -10.92 -15.99
N CYS A 189 -2.58 -11.60 -15.44
CA CYS A 189 -2.55 -13.06 -15.38
C CYS A 189 -2.54 -13.67 -16.78
N VAL A 190 -1.79 -14.75 -16.92
CA VAL A 190 -1.77 -15.60 -18.12
C VAL A 190 -2.65 -16.83 -17.88
N PHE A 191 -3.26 -17.36 -18.93
CA PHE A 191 -3.92 -18.65 -18.82
C PHE A 191 -2.88 -19.73 -18.52
N PRO A 192 -3.17 -20.67 -17.60
CA PRO A 192 -2.30 -21.80 -17.35
C PRO A 192 -2.03 -22.59 -18.63
N LEU A 193 -0.82 -23.12 -18.79
CA LEU A 193 -0.43 -23.85 -19.98
C LEU A 193 -1.39 -24.99 -20.29
N ASN A 194 -1.81 -25.76 -19.28
CA ASN A 194 -2.76 -26.86 -19.44
C ASN A 194 -4.11 -26.39 -20.02
N ALA A 195 -4.60 -25.23 -19.59
CA ALA A 195 -5.84 -24.70 -20.14
C ALA A 195 -5.69 -24.33 -21.62
N VAL A 196 -4.57 -23.73 -22.01
CA VAL A 196 -4.28 -23.39 -23.41
C VAL A 196 -4.13 -24.65 -24.27
N GLN A 197 -3.47 -25.70 -23.75
CA GLN A 197 -3.28 -26.96 -24.46
C GLN A 197 -4.58 -27.75 -24.67
N GLN A 198 -5.49 -27.70 -23.69
CA GLN A 198 -6.77 -28.41 -23.73
C GLN A 198 -7.86 -27.67 -24.50
N ASN A 199 -7.75 -26.34 -24.63
CA ASN A 199 -8.75 -25.53 -25.31
C ASN A 199 -8.12 -24.75 -26.48
N LYS A 200 -8.31 -25.27 -27.68
CA LYS A 200 -7.78 -24.64 -28.91
C LYS A 200 -8.31 -23.20 -29.14
N ALA A 201 -9.46 -22.86 -28.59
CA ALA A 201 -10.00 -21.50 -28.71
C ALA A 201 -9.17 -20.45 -27.98
N LEU A 202 -8.30 -20.88 -27.04
CA LEU A 202 -7.38 -20.01 -26.32
C LEU A 202 -6.05 -19.78 -27.05
N ALA A 203 -5.83 -20.45 -28.19
CA ALA A 203 -4.60 -20.30 -28.96
C ALA A 203 -4.44 -18.83 -29.42
N GLY A 204 -3.32 -18.22 -29.12
CA GLY A 204 -3.04 -16.81 -29.43
C GLY A 204 -3.84 -15.78 -28.65
N LYS A 205 -4.63 -16.18 -27.64
CA LYS A 205 -5.42 -15.29 -26.79
C LYS A 205 -4.77 -15.02 -25.41
N ASN A 206 -3.64 -15.62 -25.13
CA ASN A 206 -2.96 -15.40 -23.86
C ASN A 206 -2.30 -14.02 -23.80
N ASN A 207 -2.15 -13.50 -22.58
CA ASN A 207 -1.33 -12.33 -22.34
C ASN A 207 0.16 -12.65 -22.65
N PRO A 208 1.00 -11.65 -22.96
CA PRO A 208 2.42 -11.85 -23.13
C PRO A 208 3.04 -12.59 -21.93
N ASN A 209 3.97 -13.49 -22.20
CA ASN A 209 4.67 -14.22 -21.14
C ASN A 209 5.51 -13.24 -20.30
N PRO A 210 5.25 -13.09 -18.99
CA PRO A 210 5.92 -12.12 -18.14
C PRO A 210 7.42 -12.40 -17.95
N THR A 211 7.88 -13.64 -18.19
CA THR A 211 9.29 -14.01 -17.99
C THR A 211 10.22 -13.48 -19.08
N GLN A 212 9.69 -12.98 -20.20
CA GLN A 212 10.48 -12.56 -21.36
C GLN A 212 10.81 -11.06 -21.40
N THR A 213 10.27 -10.23 -20.51
CA THR A 213 10.29 -8.76 -20.67
C THR A 213 10.78 -7.97 -19.47
N VAL A 214 11.35 -8.61 -18.45
CA VAL A 214 11.84 -7.89 -17.28
C VAL A 214 13.26 -7.39 -17.53
N LYS A 215 13.39 -6.15 -17.97
CA LYS A 215 14.62 -5.39 -17.71
C LYS A 215 14.49 -4.82 -16.30
N SER A 216 15.21 -5.40 -15.33
CA SER A 216 15.38 -4.72 -14.05
C SER A 216 16.14 -3.43 -14.33
N VAL A 217 15.51 -2.31 -14.10
CA VAL A 217 16.21 -1.04 -14.03
C VAL A 217 16.90 -1.05 -12.67
N LYS A 218 18.23 -1.17 -12.68
CA LYS A 218 19.08 -1.00 -11.49
C LYS A 218 19.28 0.47 -11.22
#